data_e669e0279678e2c70a2b853172aa0b64
#
_entry.id   e669e0279678e2c70a2b853172aa0b64
#
_cell.length_a   1.000
_cell.length_b   1.000
_cell.length_c   1.000
_cell.angle_alpha   90.00
_cell.angle_beta   90.00
_cell.angle_gamma   90.00
#
_symmetry.space_group_name_H-M   'P 1'
#
loop_
_entity.id
_entity.type
_entity.pdbx_description
1 polymer ?
#
loop_
_entity_poly.entity_id
_entity_poly.type
_entity_poly.pdbx_seq_one_letter_code
_entity_poly.pdbx_strand_id
1 'polypeptide(L)'
;MHPGRLERVATTTADGSRVPAYLALPDHASGDQPVPLLLWIHGGPLNSWNAWTWRWNPWLMVAKGYAVLLPDPALSTGYGQDFIQRGWGEWGKRPFEDLMAITDAVVARPDIDETRTAAMGGSFGGYMANWVAGKTDRFKAIVTHASLWALDQFGPTTDAAQYWLKEMTAEMAMENSPHLNVGNIKTPMLVIHGDKDYRVPIGEGLRLWYELLSSSQLPADGNGHSPHRFLYFPDENHWVLQPRHTKIWYEVVEHFLAKQVLGFDVELPEELGL
;
A
#
# COMPACT_ATOMS: atom_id res chain seq x y z
N MET A 1 -11.31 -7.53 -23.80
CA MET A 1 -9.88 -7.89 -23.97
C MET A 1 -9.17 -7.33 -22.74
N HIS A 2 -8.36 -8.12 -22.05
CA HIS A 2 -7.57 -7.61 -20.92
C HIS A 2 -6.44 -6.73 -21.47
N PRO A 3 -6.00 -5.69 -20.72
CA PRO A 3 -4.94 -4.77 -21.18
C PRO A 3 -3.53 -5.36 -21.06
N GLY A 4 -3.41 -6.66 -20.80
CA GLY A 4 -2.15 -7.33 -20.58
C GLY A 4 -2.30 -8.80 -20.19
N ARG A 5 -1.19 -9.39 -19.72
CA ARG A 5 -1.09 -10.79 -19.32
C ARG A 5 -0.95 -10.95 -17.81
N LEU A 6 -1.35 -12.10 -17.30
CA LEU A 6 -1.25 -12.47 -15.88
C LEU A 6 -0.30 -13.66 -15.71
N GLU A 7 0.66 -13.52 -14.82
CA GLU A 7 1.62 -14.55 -14.47
C GLU A 7 1.50 -14.93 -12.99
N ARG A 8 1.77 -16.18 -12.64
CA ARG A 8 2.03 -16.60 -11.27
C ARG A 8 3.52 -16.57 -11.01
N VAL A 9 3.92 -15.82 -9.99
CA VAL A 9 5.31 -15.72 -9.57
C VAL A 9 5.44 -16.15 -8.11
N ALA A 10 6.63 -16.52 -7.69
CA ALA A 10 6.89 -16.82 -6.30
C ALA A 10 8.39 -16.65 -6.00
N THR A 11 8.70 -16.43 -4.73
CA THR A 11 10.07 -16.47 -4.22
C THR A 11 10.13 -17.37 -2.98
N THR A 12 11.33 -17.70 -2.55
CA THR A 12 11.58 -18.40 -1.29
C THR A 12 12.36 -17.46 -0.37
N THR A 13 11.85 -17.24 0.82
CA THR A 13 12.46 -16.39 1.84
C THR A 13 13.56 -17.13 2.61
N ALA A 14 14.34 -16.41 3.41
CA ALA A 14 15.46 -16.96 4.17
C ALA A 14 15.06 -18.07 5.16
N ASP A 15 13.81 -18.05 5.64
CA ASP A 15 13.26 -19.12 6.49
C ASP A 15 12.76 -20.36 5.71
N GLY A 16 12.95 -20.38 4.38
CA GLY A 16 12.52 -21.46 3.50
C GLY A 16 11.05 -21.40 3.07
N SER A 17 10.30 -20.39 3.50
CA SER A 17 8.89 -20.23 3.13
C SER A 17 8.74 -19.75 1.69
N ARG A 18 7.75 -20.32 0.99
CA ARG A 18 7.40 -19.88 -0.36
C ARG A 18 6.37 -18.76 -0.30
N VAL A 19 6.70 -17.61 -0.86
CA VAL A 19 5.82 -16.45 -0.98
C VAL A 19 5.25 -16.39 -2.40
N PRO A 20 3.95 -16.65 -2.59
CA PRO A 20 3.31 -16.60 -3.89
C PRO A 20 2.81 -15.18 -4.21
N ALA A 21 2.68 -14.88 -5.51
CA ALA A 21 2.07 -13.65 -6.01
C ALA A 21 1.47 -13.86 -7.40
N TYR A 22 0.57 -12.95 -7.78
CA TYR A 22 0.27 -12.70 -9.17
C TYR A 22 1.06 -11.47 -9.64
N LEU A 23 1.46 -11.49 -10.92
CA LEU A 23 2.08 -10.37 -11.60
C LEU A 23 1.25 -10.08 -12.88
N ALA A 24 0.57 -8.96 -12.88
CA ALA A 24 -0.16 -8.48 -14.04
C ALA A 24 0.72 -7.49 -14.82
N LEU A 25 0.93 -7.75 -16.10
CA LEU A 25 1.89 -7.04 -16.94
C LEU A 25 1.20 -6.48 -18.20
N PRO A 26 1.54 -5.27 -18.65
CA PRO A 26 1.18 -4.83 -19.98
C PRO A 26 1.73 -5.78 -21.06
N ASP A 27 1.01 -5.98 -22.18
CA ASP A 27 1.45 -6.88 -23.24
C ASP A 27 2.80 -6.50 -23.86
N HIS A 28 3.12 -5.21 -23.88
CA HIS A 28 4.38 -4.68 -24.42
C HIS A 28 5.59 -4.84 -23.48
N ALA A 29 5.36 -5.17 -22.20
CA ALA A 29 6.47 -5.31 -21.23
C ALA A 29 7.47 -6.39 -21.68
N SER A 30 8.72 -6.01 -21.85
CA SER A 30 9.81 -6.86 -22.34
C SER A 30 11.17 -6.34 -21.86
N GLY A 31 12.25 -7.10 -22.09
CA GLY A 31 13.60 -6.66 -21.78
C GLY A 31 14.04 -5.41 -22.54
N ASP A 32 13.49 -5.18 -23.74
CA ASP A 32 13.76 -3.96 -24.52
C ASP A 32 12.86 -2.78 -24.12
N GLN A 33 11.76 -3.06 -23.44
CA GLN A 33 10.78 -2.08 -22.95
C GLN A 33 10.33 -2.39 -21.53
N PRO A 34 11.22 -2.21 -20.54
CA PRO A 34 10.87 -2.47 -19.14
C PRO A 34 9.85 -1.44 -18.62
N VAL A 35 8.93 -1.93 -17.80
CA VAL A 35 7.80 -1.14 -17.28
C VAL A 35 7.93 -0.87 -15.79
N PRO A 36 7.36 0.25 -15.26
CA PRO A 36 7.34 0.54 -13.83
C PRO A 36 6.58 -0.54 -13.05
N LEU A 37 6.98 -0.77 -11.79
CA LEU A 37 6.34 -1.74 -10.89
C LEU A 37 5.49 -1.04 -9.84
N LEU A 38 4.26 -1.51 -9.68
CA LEU A 38 3.38 -1.18 -8.56
C LEU A 38 3.18 -2.41 -7.67
N LEU A 39 3.75 -2.38 -6.47
CA LEU A 39 3.46 -3.36 -5.42
C LEU A 39 2.11 -3.02 -4.79
N TRP A 40 1.10 -3.86 -4.97
CA TRP A 40 -0.23 -3.65 -4.40
C TRP A 40 -0.53 -4.68 -3.31
N ILE A 41 -0.55 -4.21 -2.07
CA ILE A 41 -0.65 -5.04 -0.87
C ILE A 41 -2.12 -5.17 -0.47
N HIS A 42 -2.60 -6.41 -0.29
CA HIS A 42 -3.99 -6.64 0.10
C HIS A 42 -4.26 -6.29 1.56
N GLY A 43 -5.52 -5.97 1.87
CA GLY A 43 -6.01 -5.78 3.23
C GLY A 43 -6.33 -7.10 3.92
N GLY A 44 -6.73 -7.03 5.16
CA GLY A 44 -7.07 -8.18 6.00
C GLY A 44 -6.48 -7.99 7.39
N PRO A 45 -5.34 -8.58 7.77
CA PRO A 45 -4.38 -9.36 6.97
C PRO A 45 -4.85 -10.73 6.52
N LEU A 46 -5.81 -11.35 7.21
CA LEU A 46 -6.37 -12.67 6.89
C LEU A 46 -7.24 -12.60 5.63
N ASN A 47 -6.59 -12.47 4.49
CA ASN A 47 -7.16 -12.37 3.15
C ASN A 47 -6.14 -12.86 2.11
N SER A 48 -6.44 -12.74 0.82
CA SER A 48 -5.51 -13.04 -0.27
C SER A 48 -5.99 -12.41 -1.59
N TRP A 49 -5.11 -12.35 -2.60
CA TRP A 49 -5.44 -11.91 -3.95
C TRP A 49 -6.17 -12.98 -4.79
N ASN A 50 -7.03 -13.79 -4.14
CA ASN A 50 -7.79 -14.86 -4.78
C ASN A 50 -9.06 -14.38 -5.52
N ALA A 51 -9.48 -13.13 -5.29
CA ALA A 51 -10.61 -12.50 -5.96
C ALA A 51 -10.31 -11.02 -6.20
N TRP A 52 -10.63 -10.56 -7.41
CA TRP A 52 -10.45 -9.17 -7.80
C TRP A 52 -11.80 -8.51 -8.00
N THR A 53 -11.90 -7.29 -7.49
CA THR A 53 -13.14 -6.50 -7.58
C THR A 53 -12.88 -5.24 -8.40
N TRP A 54 -13.94 -4.58 -8.83
CA TRP A 54 -13.83 -3.30 -9.52
C TRP A 54 -13.21 -2.19 -8.62
N ARG A 55 -13.33 -2.29 -7.31
CA ARG A 55 -12.73 -1.32 -6.35
C ARG A 55 -11.20 -1.39 -6.33
N TRP A 56 -10.67 -2.60 -6.43
CA TRP A 56 -9.24 -2.90 -6.38
C TRP A 56 -8.87 -3.67 -7.64
N ASN A 57 -8.98 -2.99 -8.79
CA ASN A 57 -8.79 -3.62 -10.10
C ASN A 57 -7.39 -3.33 -10.64
N PRO A 58 -6.44 -4.28 -10.56
CA PRO A 58 -5.08 -4.09 -11.05
C PRO A 58 -5.01 -3.82 -12.55
N TRP A 59 -6.00 -4.28 -13.33
CA TRP A 59 -6.01 -4.06 -14.76
C TRP A 59 -6.11 -2.58 -15.18
N LEU A 60 -6.65 -1.72 -14.32
CA LEU A 60 -6.66 -0.28 -14.59
C LEU A 60 -5.24 0.29 -14.54
N MET A 61 -4.41 -0.15 -13.60
CA MET A 61 -3.00 0.25 -13.53
C MET A 61 -2.18 -0.38 -14.66
N VAL A 62 -2.46 -1.63 -15.05
CA VAL A 62 -1.85 -2.26 -16.22
C VAL A 62 -2.15 -1.49 -17.50
N ALA A 63 -3.39 -1.01 -17.67
CA ALA A 63 -3.79 -0.16 -18.79
C ALA A 63 -3.06 1.19 -18.83
N LYS A 64 -2.50 1.64 -17.69
CA LYS A 64 -1.66 2.84 -17.57
C LYS A 64 -0.16 2.53 -17.72
N GLY A 65 0.20 1.30 -18.03
CA GLY A 65 1.57 0.89 -18.31
C GLY A 65 2.36 0.36 -17.11
N TYR A 66 1.73 0.13 -15.96
CA TYR A 66 2.39 -0.47 -14.79
C TYR A 66 2.33 -1.99 -14.82
N ALA A 67 3.41 -2.66 -14.47
CA ALA A 67 3.33 -4.01 -13.93
C ALA A 67 2.75 -3.92 -12.50
N VAL A 68 1.81 -4.79 -12.16
CA VAL A 68 1.19 -4.81 -10.83
C VAL A 68 1.51 -6.13 -10.15
N LEU A 69 2.27 -6.06 -9.06
CA LEU A 69 2.61 -7.21 -8.21
C LEU A 69 1.60 -7.33 -7.08
N LEU A 70 0.95 -8.48 -6.99
CA LEU A 70 -0.14 -8.81 -6.08
C LEU A 70 0.29 -10.00 -5.19
N PRO A 71 1.09 -9.77 -4.15
CA PRO A 71 1.63 -10.83 -3.30
C PRO A 71 0.67 -11.25 -2.21
N ASP A 72 0.81 -12.52 -1.79
CA ASP A 72 0.20 -13.07 -0.59
C ASP A 72 1.31 -13.37 0.44
N PRO A 73 1.68 -12.40 1.31
CA PRO A 73 2.68 -12.59 2.36
C PRO A 73 2.13 -13.44 3.51
N ALA A 74 2.97 -13.73 4.51
CA ALA A 74 2.54 -14.31 5.78
C ALA A 74 1.26 -13.65 6.31
N LEU A 75 0.38 -14.38 6.98
CA LEU A 75 -0.99 -14.06 7.34
C LEU A 75 -2.02 -14.24 6.22
N SER A 76 -1.62 -14.34 4.95
CA SER A 76 -2.57 -14.56 3.86
C SER A 76 -3.27 -15.91 3.97
N THR A 77 -4.54 -15.94 3.55
CA THR A 77 -5.39 -17.13 3.58
C THR A 77 -5.25 -17.96 2.29
N GLY A 78 -5.60 -19.26 2.38
CA GLY A 78 -5.54 -20.19 1.25
C GLY A 78 -4.27 -21.01 1.15
N TYR A 79 -3.31 -20.83 2.08
CA TYR A 79 -2.01 -21.50 2.10
C TYR A 79 -1.79 -22.39 3.33
N GLY A 80 -2.83 -22.64 4.11
CA GLY A 80 -2.79 -23.44 5.32
C GLY A 80 -2.57 -22.61 6.59
N GLN A 81 -2.81 -23.25 7.74
CA GLN A 81 -2.76 -22.58 9.04
C GLN A 81 -1.33 -22.12 9.40
N ASP A 82 -0.32 -22.92 9.05
CA ASP A 82 1.08 -22.59 9.33
C ASP A 82 1.52 -21.29 8.66
N PHE A 83 0.99 -21.01 7.45
CA PHE A 83 1.27 -19.79 6.71
C PHE A 83 0.69 -18.56 7.42
N ILE A 84 -0.47 -18.70 8.04
CA ILE A 84 -1.08 -17.65 8.88
C ILE A 84 -0.26 -17.48 10.16
N GLN A 85 0.03 -18.56 10.87
CA GLN A 85 0.76 -18.52 12.16
C GLN A 85 2.15 -17.88 12.03
N ARG A 86 2.76 -18.01 10.88
CA ARG A 86 4.07 -17.43 10.57
C ARG A 86 4.14 -15.90 10.75
N GLY A 87 3.02 -15.20 10.56
CA GLY A 87 2.93 -13.74 10.72
C GLY A 87 2.13 -13.29 11.94
N TRP A 88 1.57 -14.23 12.71
CA TRP A 88 0.68 -13.92 13.82
C TRP A 88 1.39 -13.12 14.91
N GLY A 89 0.89 -11.89 15.18
CA GLY A 89 1.50 -10.95 16.11
C GLY A 89 2.79 -10.28 15.62
N GLU A 90 3.23 -10.56 14.39
CA GLU A 90 4.47 -10.02 13.81
C GLU A 90 4.19 -9.22 12.51
N TRP A 91 3.17 -8.39 12.49
CA TRP A 91 2.71 -7.71 11.27
C TRP A 91 3.81 -6.93 10.53
N GLY A 92 4.68 -6.23 11.27
CA GLY A 92 5.78 -5.44 10.72
C GLY A 92 7.05 -6.25 10.40
N LYS A 93 7.04 -7.57 10.60
CA LYS A 93 8.20 -8.42 10.41
C LYS A 93 8.02 -9.40 9.25
N ARG A 94 7.42 -10.57 9.48
CA ARG A 94 7.28 -11.60 8.45
C ARG A 94 6.55 -11.15 7.19
N PRO A 95 5.38 -10.47 7.27
CA PRO A 95 4.75 -9.94 6.07
C PRO A 95 5.62 -8.95 5.31
N PHE A 96 6.35 -8.08 6.02
CA PHE A 96 7.27 -7.13 5.39
C PHE A 96 8.46 -7.83 4.71
N GLU A 97 9.09 -8.80 5.38
CA GLU A 97 10.19 -9.59 4.82
C GLU A 97 9.75 -10.30 3.53
N ASP A 98 8.56 -10.90 3.55
CA ASP A 98 7.98 -11.58 2.40
C ASP A 98 7.72 -10.62 1.22
N LEU A 99 7.14 -9.45 1.51
CA LEU A 99 6.89 -8.42 0.49
C LEU A 99 8.18 -7.91 -0.13
N MET A 100 9.22 -7.69 0.66
CA MET A 100 10.52 -7.26 0.12
C MET A 100 11.16 -8.36 -0.72
N ALA A 101 11.14 -9.60 -0.26
CA ALA A 101 11.73 -10.73 -0.98
C ALA A 101 11.06 -10.97 -2.35
N ILE A 102 9.72 -10.95 -2.41
CA ILE A 102 9.02 -11.13 -3.70
C ILE A 102 9.20 -9.90 -4.61
N THR A 103 9.30 -8.70 -4.04
CA THR A 103 9.59 -7.49 -4.82
C THR A 103 11.00 -7.58 -5.42
N ASP A 104 12.02 -8.03 -4.65
CA ASP A 104 13.38 -8.24 -5.16
C ASP A 104 13.42 -9.23 -6.32
N ALA A 105 12.70 -10.34 -6.19
CA ALA A 105 12.61 -11.34 -7.24
C ALA A 105 11.96 -10.80 -8.54
N VAL A 106 11.01 -9.88 -8.40
CA VAL A 106 10.29 -9.30 -9.55
C VAL A 106 11.08 -8.16 -10.19
N VAL A 107 11.70 -7.27 -9.41
CA VAL A 107 12.52 -6.18 -9.99
C VAL A 107 13.80 -6.66 -10.68
N ALA A 108 14.27 -7.88 -10.34
CA ALA A 108 15.39 -8.52 -11.03
C ALA A 108 15.04 -8.99 -12.46
N ARG A 109 13.79 -8.94 -12.86
CA ARG A 109 13.34 -9.33 -14.21
C ARG A 109 13.72 -8.26 -15.23
N PRO A 110 14.09 -8.66 -16.48
CA PRO A 110 14.48 -7.70 -17.51
C PRO A 110 13.30 -6.85 -18.02
N ASP A 111 12.05 -7.30 -17.84
CA ASP A 111 10.83 -6.58 -18.26
C ASP A 111 10.30 -5.59 -17.22
N ILE A 112 11.01 -5.41 -16.09
CA ILE A 112 10.67 -4.47 -15.02
C ILE A 112 11.77 -3.41 -14.87
N ASP A 113 11.35 -2.16 -14.74
CA ASP A 113 12.25 -1.04 -14.42
C ASP A 113 12.34 -0.85 -12.90
N GLU A 114 13.42 -1.32 -12.31
CA GLU A 114 13.66 -1.24 -10.86
C GLU A 114 13.77 0.20 -10.33
N THR A 115 14.04 1.18 -11.20
CA THR A 115 14.16 2.58 -10.81
C THR A 115 12.81 3.30 -10.71
N ARG A 116 11.74 2.71 -11.23
CA ARG A 116 10.38 3.25 -11.28
C ARG A 116 9.40 2.33 -10.53
N THR A 117 9.50 2.35 -9.20
CA THR A 117 8.68 1.49 -8.34
C THR A 117 7.80 2.30 -7.40
N ALA A 118 6.60 1.80 -7.11
CA ALA A 118 5.70 2.33 -6.08
C ALA A 118 5.10 1.19 -5.26
N ALA A 119 4.60 1.51 -4.05
CA ALA A 119 3.82 0.59 -3.25
C ALA A 119 2.48 1.21 -2.85
N MET A 120 1.43 0.39 -2.78
CA MET A 120 0.11 0.84 -2.35
C MET A 120 -0.66 -0.26 -1.64
N GLY A 121 -1.66 0.14 -0.86
CA GLY A 121 -2.58 -0.77 -0.23
C GLY A 121 -3.67 -0.08 0.56
N GLY A 122 -4.70 -0.85 0.93
CA GLY A 122 -5.79 -0.39 1.77
C GLY A 122 -5.94 -1.23 3.04
N SER A 123 -6.44 -0.62 4.13
CA SER A 123 -6.63 -1.30 5.42
C SER A 123 -5.30 -1.85 5.95
N PHE A 124 -5.18 -3.14 6.23
CA PHE A 124 -3.89 -3.76 6.54
C PHE A 124 -2.85 -3.53 5.42
N GLY A 125 -3.26 -3.55 4.14
CA GLY A 125 -2.36 -3.20 3.04
C GLY A 125 -1.87 -1.76 3.12
N GLY A 126 -2.71 -0.83 3.58
CA GLY A 126 -2.33 0.56 3.88
C GLY A 126 -1.40 0.66 5.09
N TYR A 127 -1.68 -0.08 6.17
CA TYR A 127 -0.75 -0.24 7.29
C TYR A 127 0.62 -0.67 6.81
N MET A 128 0.67 -1.70 5.97
CA MET A 128 1.92 -2.22 5.44
C MET A 128 2.61 -1.23 4.49
N ALA A 129 1.85 -0.46 3.70
CA ALA A 129 2.40 0.62 2.89
C ALA A 129 3.06 1.71 3.76
N ASN A 130 2.42 2.07 4.89
CA ASN A 130 2.99 2.98 5.89
C ASN A 130 4.27 2.40 6.53
N TRP A 131 4.25 1.11 6.88
CA TRP A 131 5.41 0.40 7.43
C TRP A 131 6.58 0.42 6.45
N VAL A 132 6.32 0.06 5.19
CA VAL A 132 7.31 0.10 4.10
C VAL A 132 7.92 1.49 3.96
N ALA A 133 7.11 2.56 3.97
CA ALA A 133 7.60 3.93 3.86
C ALA A 133 8.61 4.31 4.97
N GLY A 134 8.42 3.80 6.19
CA GLY A 134 9.32 4.04 7.33
C GLY A 134 10.53 3.10 7.40
N LYS A 135 10.56 2.03 6.58
CA LYS A 135 11.62 0.99 6.63
C LYS A 135 12.53 0.96 5.41
N THR A 136 12.11 1.53 4.29
CA THR A 136 12.90 1.56 3.05
C THR A 136 12.55 2.78 2.21
N ASP A 137 13.51 3.28 1.44
CA ASP A 137 13.38 4.39 0.49
C ASP A 137 13.38 3.91 -0.98
N ARG A 138 13.19 2.61 -1.21
CA ARG A 138 13.24 2.00 -2.56
C ARG A 138 12.11 2.45 -3.48
N PHE A 139 10.97 2.85 -2.93
CA PHE A 139 9.79 3.25 -3.71
C PHE A 139 9.77 4.75 -3.96
N LYS A 140 9.36 5.16 -5.16
CA LYS A 140 9.21 6.57 -5.55
C LYS A 140 7.93 7.20 -5.06
N ALA A 141 6.92 6.38 -4.76
CA ALA A 141 5.62 6.81 -4.25
C ALA A 141 5.01 5.75 -3.36
N ILE A 142 4.24 6.19 -2.38
CA ILE A 142 3.41 5.34 -1.53
C ILE A 142 1.97 5.85 -1.59
N VAL A 143 1.01 4.95 -1.85
CA VAL A 143 -0.43 5.25 -1.73
C VAL A 143 -1.01 4.41 -0.59
N THR A 144 -1.57 5.07 0.40
CA THR A 144 -2.09 4.45 1.60
C THR A 144 -3.55 4.84 1.82
N HIS A 145 -4.44 3.84 1.85
CA HIS A 145 -5.89 4.04 1.92
C HIS A 145 -6.46 3.40 3.19
N ALA A 146 -7.31 4.15 3.94
CA ALA A 146 -8.01 3.65 5.14
C ALA A 146 -7.05 2.87 6.05
N SER A 147 -5.88 3.44 6.28
CA SER A 147 -4.71 2.74 6.79
C SER A 147 -4.51 2.93 8.29
N LEU A 148 -4.10 1.86 8.95
CA LEU A 148 -3.65 1.92 10.35
C LEU A 148 -2.30 2.64 10.40
N TRP A 149 -2.14 3.48 11.41
CA TRP A 149 -0.93 4.26 11.61
C TRP A 149 -0.34 4.07 13.01
N ALA A 150 -1.12 4.33 14.03
CA ALA A 150 -0.71 4.25 15.43
C ALA A 150 -1.52 3.16 16.15
N LEU A 151 -0.93 1.98 16.33
CA LEU A 151 -1.67 0.81 16.81
C LEU A 151 -2.13 0.95 18.27
N ASP A 152 -1.50 1.85 19.05
CA ASP A 152 -1.97 2.23 20.39
C ASP A 152 -3.29 3.03 20.33
N GLN A 153 -3.48 3.84 19.30
CA GLN A 153 -4.72 4.58 19.05
C GLN A 153 -5.77 3.71 18.35
N PHE A 154 -5.35 2.94 17.34
CA PHE A 154 -6.24 2.07 16.57
C PHE A 154 -6.98 1.06 17.45
N GLY A 155 -6.26 0.35 18.33
CA GLY A 155 -6.82 -0.71 19.16
C GLY A 155 -8.08 -0.29 19.94
N PRO A 156 -8.07 0.80 20.71
CA PRO A 156 -9.24 1.25 21.48
C PRO A 156 -10.32 1.97 20.67
N THR A 157 -10.08 2.35 19.41
CA THR A 157 -11.01 3.19 18.62
C THR A 157 -11.69 2.47 17.47
N THR A 158 -11.19 1.29 17.06
CA THR A 158 -11.80 0.48 16.00
C THR A 158 -13.13 -0.16 16.45
N ASP A 159 -14.03 -0.39 15.52
CA ASP A 159 -15.28 -1.14 15.75
C ASP A 159 -15.05 -2.63 16.07
N ALA A 160 -13.84 -3.13 15.86
CA ALA A 160 -13.48 -4.53 16.03
C ALA A 160 -12.37 -4.75 17.08
N ALA A 161 -12.28 -3.90 18.12
CA ALA A 161 -11.23 -3.95 19.14
C ALA A 161 -11.03 -5.36 19.74
N GLN A 162 -12.12 -6.06 20.11
CA GLN A 162 -12.07 -7.41 20.68
C GLN A 162 -11.48 -8.47 19.72
N TYR A 163 -11.56 -8.24 18.42
CA TYR A 163 -10.95 -9.12 17.43
C TYR A 163 -9.43 -8.99 17.44
N TRP A 164 -8.92 -7.76 17.44
CA TRP A 164 -7.49 -7.49 17.37
C TRP A 164 -6.73 -7.82 18.64
N LEU A 165 -7.37 -7.67 19.81
CA LEU A 165 -6.81 -8.06 21.12
C LEU A 165 -6.50 -9.57 21.25
N LYS A 166 -7.05 -10.41 20.36
CA LYS A 166 -6.72 -11.84 20.33
C LYS A 166 -5.36 -12.11 19.69
N GLU A 167 -4.88 -11.18 18.88
CA GLU A 167 -3.63 -11.32 18.16
C GLU A 167 -2.47 -10.55 18.79
N MET A 168 -2.73 -9.33 19.26
CA MET A 168 -1.68 -8.43 19.73
C MET A 168 -1.89 -7.97 21.16
N THR A 169 -0.82 -8.09 21.97
CA THR A 169 -0.71 -7.33 23.23
C THR A 169 -0.40 -5.86 22.94
N ALA A 170 -0.47 -5.00 23.96
CA ALA A 170 -0.11 -3.59 23.82
C ALA A 170 1.37 -3.41 23.38
N GLU A 171 2.27 -4.22 23.93
CA GLU A 171 3.68 -4.22 23.59
C GLU A 171 3.90 -4.63 22.12
N MET A 172 3.28 -5.72 21.68
CA MET A 172 3.34 -6.19 20.27
C MET A 172 2.77 -5.13 19.32
N ALA A 173 1.68 -4.45 19.70
CA ALA A 173 1.12 -3.36 18.92
C ALA A 173 2.11 -2.22 18.76
N MET A 174 2.82 -1.82 19.81
CA MET A 174 3.85 -0.78 19.72
C MET A 174 5.03 -1.20 18.86
N GLU A 175 5.54 -2.43 18.99
CA GLU A 175 6.63 -2.95 18.16
C GLU A 175 6.31 -2.96 16.66
N ASN A 176 5.03 -3.13 16.32
CA ASN A 176 4.53 -3.16 14.95
C ASN A 176 3.88 -1.85 14.48
N SER A 177 4.04 -0.74 15.22
CA SER A 177 3.34 0.50 14.93
C SER A 177 4.12 1.42 13.97
N PRO A 178 3.58 1.70 12.76
CA PRO A 178 4.28 2.49 11.74
C PRO A 178 4.68 3.89 12.19
N HIS A 179 3.88 4.55 13.02
CA HIS A 179 4.10 5.93 13.45
C HIS A 179 5.47 6.15 14.13
N LEU A 180 6.02 5.11 14.76
CA LEU A 180 7.35 5.17 15.38
C LEU A 180 8.49 5.35 14.37
N ASN A 181 8.21 5.18 13.09
CA ASN A 181 9.20 5.27 12.02
C ASN A 181 8.98 6.48 11.09
N VAL A 182 8.10 7.41 11.45
CA VAL A 182 7.77 8.58 10.61
C VAL A 182 9.01 9.40 10.24
N GLY A 183 9.96 9.58 11.17
CA GLY A 183 11.20 10.30 10.95
C GLY A 183 12.15 9.67 9.90
N ASN A 184 11.84 8.46 9.43
CA ASN A 184 12.61 7.79 8.38
C ASN A 184 11.98 7.96 6.99
N ILE A 185 10.75 8.48 6.90
CA ILE A 185 10.01 8.57 5.63
C ILE A 185 10.65 9.63 4.72
N LYS A 186 11.10 9.16 3.55
CA LYS A 186 11.73 9.96 2.47
C LYS A 186 10.95 9.88 1.17
N THR A 187 9.84 9.15 1.15
CA THR A 187 9.03 8.89 -0.05
C THR A 187 7.75 9.71 0.01
N PRO A 188 7.35 10.42 -1.06
CA PRO A 188 6.06 11.07 -1.15
C PRO A 188 4.91 10.09 -0.92
N MET A 189 3.92 10.49 -0.12
CA MET A 189 2.78 9.66 0.23
C MET A 189 1.46 10.33 -0.17
N LEU A 190 0.56 9.56 -0.76
CA LEU A 190 -0.85 9.89 -0.94
C LEU A 190 -1.66 9.16 0.13
N VAL A 191 -2.18 9.91 1.08
CA VAL A 191 -3.09 9.42 2.12
C VAL A 191 -4.52 9.54 1.62
N ILE A 192 -5.31 8.46 1.71
CA ILE A 192 -6.72 8.46 1.33
C ILE A 192 -7.54 7.91 2.48
N HIS A 193 -8.62 8.61 2.90
CA HIS A 193 -9.44 8.17 4.02
C HIS A 193 -10.88 8.65 3.92
N GLY A 194 -11.83 7.79 4.30
CA GLY A 194 -13.23 8.14 4.47
C GLY A 194 -13.54 8.54 5.91
N ASP A 195 -14.30 9.63 6.10
CA ASP A 195 -14.65 10.15 7.43
C ASP A 195 -15.50 9.18 8.27
N LYS A 196 -16.35 8.40 7.59
CA LYS A 196 -17.25 7.44 8.25
C LYS A 196 -16.63 6.05 8.40
N ASP A 197 -15.31 5.97 8.40
CA ASP A 197 -14.60 4.71 8.63
C ASP A 197 -14.56 4.40 10.13
N TYR A 198 -15.29 3.37 10.54
CA TYR A 198 -15.29 2.85 11.92
C TYR A 198 -14.38 1.63 12.07
N ARG A 199 -13.94 1.00 10.97
CA ARG A 199 -12.98 -0.10 11.00
C ARG A 199 -11.58 0.41 11.27
N VAL A 200 -11.14 1.40 10.51
CA VAL A 200 -9.92 2.18 10.73
C VAL A 200 -10.33 3.63 10.88
N PRO A 201 -10.61 4.10 12.10
CA PRO A 201 -11.16 5.43 12.33
C PRO A 201 -10.33 6.53 11.70
N ILE A 202 -11.00 7.56 11.19
CA ILE A 202 -10.38 8.72 10.49
C ILE A 202 -9.21 9.33 11.28
N GLY A 203 -9.22 9.20 12.61
CA GLY A 203 -8.13 9.66 13.48
C GLY A 203 -6.76 9.08 13.11
N GLU A 204 -6.71 7.85 12.56
CA GLU A 204 -5.48 7.24 12.05
C GLU A 204 -4.93 8.02 10.84
N GLY A 205 -5.80 8.36 9.89
CA GLY A 205 -5.44 9.15 8.71
C GLY A 205 -5.04 10.59 9.06
N LEU A 206 -5.77 11.23 9.99
CA LEU A 206 -5.47 12.60 10.43
C LEU A 206 -4.14 12.66 11.20
N ARG A 207 -3.86 11.69 12.06
CA ARG A 207 -2.57 11.60 12.77
C ARG A 207 -1.43 11.31 11.81
N LEU A 208 -1.60 10.37 10.87
CA LEU A 208 -0.63 10.11 9.80
C LEU A 208 -0.31 11.41 9.04
N TRP A 209 -1.34 12.14 8.60
CA TRP A 209 -1.16 13.38 7.86
C TRP A 209 -0.38 14.43 8.67
N TYR A 210 -0.77 14.66 9.93
CA TYR A 210 -0.08 15.58 10.81
C TYR A 210 1.40 15.21 11.00
N GLU A 211 1.68 13.93 11.27
CA GLU A 211 3.04 13.47 11.52
C GLU A 211 3.90 13.44 10.24
N LEU A 212 3.32 13.20 9.07
CA LEU A 212 4.03 13.35 7.79
C LEU A 212 4.50 14.79 7.58
N LEU A 213 3.64 15.76 7.83
CA LEU A 213 3.97 17.18 7.65
C LEU A 213 4.98 17.70 8.68
N SER A 214 4.93 17.19 9.92
CA SER A 214 5.74 17.70 11.03
C SER A 214 7.04 16.95 11.24
N SER A 215 7.14 15.69 10.81
CA SER A 215 8.19 14.79 11.29
C SER A 215 8.86 13.93 10.19
N SER A 216 8.32 13.88 8.97
CA SER A 216 8.98 13.17 7.86
C SER A 216 10.24 13.90 7.39
N GLN A 217 11.08 13.23 6.58
CA GLN A 217 12.26 13.85 5.97
C GLN A 217 11.95 14.61 4.66
N LEU A 218 10.68 14.86 4.38
CA LEU A 218 10.24 15.61 3.20
C LEU A 218 9.52 16.89 3.64
N PRO A 219 10.27 17.97 3.92
CA PRO A 219 9.68 19.24 4.30
C PRO A 219 8.86 19.83 3.15
N ALA A 220 7.94 20.71 3.49
CA ALA A 220 7.28 21.56 2.52
C ALA A 220 8.29 22.43 1.76
N ASP A 221 7.98 22.78 0.52
CA ASP A 221 8.78 23.71 -0.29
C ASP A 221 8.72 25.16 0.26
N GLY A 222 9.43 26.07 -0.40
CA GLY A 222 9.45 27.49 -0.01
C GLY A 222 8.09 28.19 -0.08
N ASN A 223 7.09 27.58 -0.73
CA ASN A 223 5.70 28.08 -0.83
C ASN A 223 4.77 27.37 0.17
N GLY A 224 5.29 26.46 0.97
CA GLY A 224 4.51 25.69 1.94
C GLY A 224 3.82 24.45 1.35
N HIS A 225 4.12 24.05 0.11
CA HIS A 225 3.55 22.84 -0.49
C HIS A 225 4.31 21.61 -0.03
N SER A 226 3.61 20.64 0.55
CA SER A 226 4.16 19.33 0.89
C SER A 226 4.24 18.42 -0.34
N PRO A 227 5.25 17.55 -0.48
CA PRO A 227 5.23 16.47 -1.46
C PRO A 227 4.19 15.38 -1.13
N HIS A 228 3.76 15.30 0.13
CA HIS A 228 2.64 14.45 0.53
C HIS A 228 1.31 15.04 0.11
N ARG A 229 0.27 14.19 -0.04
CA ARG A 229 -1.11 14.60 -0.39
C ARG A 229 -2.11 13.84 0.46
N PHE A 230 -3.27 14.46 0.70
CA PHE A 230 -4.37 13.85 1.42
C PHE A 230 -5.69 13.98 0.64
N LEU A 231 -6.25 12.84 0.24
CA LEU A 231 -7.58 12.77 -0.36
C LEU A 231 -8.59 12.33 0.71
N TYR A 232 -9.46 13.24 1.11
CA TYR A 232 -10.46 13.01 2.15
C TYR A 232 -11.86 12.90 1.55
N PHE A 233 -12.58 11.83 1.96
CA PHE A 233 -13.96 11.59 1.55
C PHE A 233 -14.91 11.74 2.74
N PRO A 234 -15.69 12.85 2.86
CA PRO A 234 -16.55 13.10 4.02
C PRO A 234 -17.72 12.12 4.16
N ASP A 235 -18.12 11.46 3.07
CA ASP A 235 -19.28 10.61 3.01
C ASP A 235 -18.99 9.11 2.82
N GLU A 236 -17.71 8.74 2.68
CA GLU A 236 -17.29 7.34 2.53
C GLU A 236 -16.90 6.72 3.88
N ASN A 237 -17.00 5.40 3.91
CA ASN A 237 -16.59 4.59 5.06
C ASN A 237 -15.22 3.90 4.80
N HIS A 238 -15.02 2.68 5.30
CA HIS A 238 -13.80 1.89 5.05
C HIS A 238 -13.57 1.59 3.57
N TRP A 239 -14.62 1.64 2.76
CA TRP A 239 -14.60 1.43 1.33
C TRP A 239 -15.09 2.70 0.60
N VAL A 240 -14.48 3.04 -0.53
CA VAL A 240 -15.01 4.04 -1.43
C VAL A 240 -16.01 3.36 -2.36
N LEU A 241 -17.30 3.60 -2.13
CA LEU A 241 -18.39 2.86 -2.77
C LEU A 241 -19.23 3.70 -3.73
N GLN A 242 -19.28 5.01 -3.54
CA GLN A 242 -20.00 5.88 -4.44
C GLN A 242 -19.29 5.93 -5.81
N PRO A 243 -19.99 5.71 -6.94
CA PRO A 243 -19.34 5.65 -8.25
C PRO A 243 -18.52 6.90 -8.62
N ARG A 244 -19.01 8.07 -8.24
CA ARG A 244 -18.27 9.33 -8.46
C ARG A 244 -16.97 9.37 -7.66
N HIS A 245 -17.01 8.97 -6.39
CA HIS A 245 -15.84 8.95 -5.54
C HIS A 245 -14.82 7.89 -5.98
N THR A 246 -15.31 6.73 -6.47
CA THR A 246 -14.42 5.72 -7.05
C THR A 246 -13.67 6.27 -8.26
N LYS A 247 -14.33 7.04 -9.12
CA LYS A 247 -13.68 7.69 -10.27
C LYS A 247 -12.60 8.67 -9.81
N ILE A 248 -12.92 9.54 -8.84
CA ILE A 248 -11.97 10.48 -8.23
C ILE A 248 -10.79 9.72 -7.61
N TRP A 249 -11.06 8.62 -6.89
CA TRP A 249 -10.02 7.80 -6.29
C TRP A 249 -8.99 7.32 -7.31
N TYR A 250 -9.44 6.73 -8.42
CA TYR A 250 -8.54 6.27 -9.48
C TYR A 250 -7.82 7.42 -10.16
N GLU A 251 -8.51 8.50 -10.49
CA GLU A 251 -7.93 9.67 -11.14
C GLU A 251 -6.81 10.27 -10.29
N VAL A 252 -7.05 10.49 -9.01
CA VAL A 252 -6.05 11.03 -8.07
C VAL A 252 -4.86 10.08 -7.91
N VAL A 253 -5.10 8.78 -7.76
CA VAL A 253 -4.03 7.78 -7.64
C VAL A 253 -3.18 7.74 -8.92
N GLU A 254 -3.82 7.69 -10.09
CA GLU A 254 -3.14 7.68 -11.38
C GLU A 254 -2.26 8.92 -11.58
N HIS A 255 -2.78 10.12 -11.30
CA HIS A 255 -2.02 11.37 -11.42
C HIS A 255 -0.86 11.42 -10.43
N PHE A 256 -1.09 11.03 -9.17
CA PHE A 256 -0.03 10.99 -8.17
C PHE A 256 1.10 10.05 -8.58
N LEU A 257 0.77 8.84 -9.02
CA LEU A 257 1.76 7.86 -9.50
C LEU A 257 2.47 8.35 -10.77
N ALA A 258 1.74 8.93 -11.74
CA ALA A 258 2.34 9.46 -12.96
C ALA A 258 3.37 10.56 -12.65
N LYS A 259 3.08 11.44 -11.71
CA LYS A 259 4.00 12.50 -11.28
C LYS A 259 5.23 11.93 -10.56
N GLN A 260 5.03 11.08 -9.58
CA GLN A 260 6.11 10.63 -8.68
C GLN A 260 6.95 9.50 -9.26
N VAL A 261 6.35 8.60 -10.06
CA VAL A 261 7.01 7.39 -10.57
C VAL A 261 7.48 7.58 -12.01
N LEU A 262 6.65 8.20 -12.85
CA LEU A 262 6.95 8.38 -14.27
C LEU A 262 7.64 9.71 -14.57
N GLY A 263 7.62 10.67 -13.62
CA GLY A 263 8.20 11.99 -13.80
C GLY A 263 7.42 12.88 -14.77
N PHE A 264 6.15 12.58 -15.01
CA PHE A 264 5.31 13.42 -15.85
C PHE A 264 4.95 14.71 -15.13
N ASP A 265 5.02 15.82 -15.87
CA ASP A 265 4.52 17.10 -15.39
C ASP A 265 3.00 17.14 -15.57
N VAL A 266 2.29 16.54 -14.60
CA VAL A 266 0.83 16.50 -14.56
C VAL A 266 0.34 17.35 -13.38
N GLU A 267 -0.64 18.17 -13.62
CA GLU A 267 -1.36 18.85 -12.54
C GLU A 267 -2.13 17.79 -11.73
N LEU A 268 -2.05 17.90 -10.41
CA LEU A 268 -2.85 17.05 -9.54
C LEU A 268 -4.30 17.51 -9.59
N PRO A 269 -5.27 16.59 -9.53
CA PRO A 269 -6.69 16.95 -9.51
C PRO A 269 -7.03 17.94 -8.41
N GLU A 270 -7.94 18.89 -8.70
CA GLU A 270 -8.39 19.92 -7.76
C GLU A 270 -8.95 19.36 -6.45
N GLU A 271 -9.48 18.12 -6.49
CA GLU A 271 -9.98 17.38 -5.34
C GLU A 271 -8.92 17.15 -4.25
N LEU A 272 -7.64 17.28 -4.57
CA LEU A 272 -6.55 17.21 -3.58
C LEU A 272 -6.33 18.53 -2.82
N GLY A 273 -7.09 19.58 -3.14
CA GLY A 273 -7.06 20.84 -2.40
C GLY A 273 -5.68 21.51 -2.43
N LEU A 274 -5.30 22.05 -3.55
CA LEU A 274 -4.12 22.91 -3.70
C LEU A 274 -4.48 24.37 -3.60
#